data_c26134a81e238b4b84b3b4f323e56be1
#
_entry.id   c26134a81e238b4b84b3b4f323e56be1
#
_cell.length_a   1.000
_cell.length_b   1.000
_cell.length_c   1.000
_cell.angle_alpha   90.00
_cell.angle_beta   90.00
_cell.angle_gamma   90.00
#
_symmetry.space_group_name_H-M   'P 1'
#
loop_
_entity.id
_entity.type
_entity.pdbx_description
1 polymer ?
#
loop_
_entity_poly.entity_id
_entity_poly.type
_entity_poly.pdbx_seq_one_letter_code
_entity_poly.pdbx_strand_id
1 'polypeptide(L)'
;AAICAAPAVVLAQAGLMDGRKMTCYPGFEGMCGSADVDGGRSVVDGNFVTANGPSSVTNMCYEILKIEKGGDTALNVLGGMLVDTDKGDFSL
;
A
#
# COMPACT_ATOMS: atom_id res chain seq x y z
N ALA A 1 -4.89 7.13 0.37
CA ALA A 1 -4.53 5.73 0.63
C ALA A 1 -5.75 4.84 0.54
N ALA A 2 -5.55 3.60 0.12
CA ALA A 2 -6.62 2.62 0.06
C ALA A 2 -6.05 1.22 0.27
N ILE A 3 -6.86 0.32 0.81
CA ILE A 3 -6.42 -1.02 1.18
C ILE A 3 -7.45 -2.06 0.75
N CYS A 4 -6.99 -3.30 0.55
CA CYS A 4 -7.82 -4.46 0.27
C CYS A 4 -8.49 -4.32 -1.12
N ALA A 5 -9.82 -4.38 -1.19
CA ALA A 5 -10.54 -4.23 -2.44
C ALA A 5 -10.71 -2.76 -2.86
N ALA A 6 -10.59 -1.81 -1.93
CA ALA A 6 -10.86 -0.40 -2.20
C ALA A 6 -10.00 0.22 -3.32
N PRO A 7 -8.71 -0.10 -3.47
CA PRO A 7 -7.96 0.40 -4.60
C PRO A 7 -8.62 0.08 -5.95
N ALA A 8 -9.19 -1.11 -6.08
CA ALA A 8 -9.85 -1.54 -7.31
C ALA A 8 -11.29 -1.00 -7.41
N VAL A 9 -12.09 -1.18 -6.34
CA VAL A 9 -13.54 -0.90 -6.42
C VAL A 9 -13.88 0.58 -6.19
N VAL A 10 -12.96 1.35 -5.64
CA VAL A 10 -13.15 2.78 -5.40
C VAL A 10 -12.24 3.63 -6.29
N LEU A 11 -10.92 3.53 -6.08
CA LEU A 11 -9.98 4.42 -6.76
C LEU A 11 -9.92 4.16 -8.26
N ALA A 12 -9.79 2.90 -8.68
CA ALA A 12 -9.70 2.57 -10.10
C ALA A 12 -11.02 2.85 -10.81
N GLN A 13 -12.15 2.58 -10.18
CA GLN A 13 -13.46 2.85 -10.78
C GLN A 13 -13.72 4.35 -10.93
N ALA A 14 -13.10 5.19 -10.11
CA ALA A 14 -13.17 6.64 -10.25
C ALA A 14 -12.22 7.19 -11.31
N GLY A 15 -11.43 6.35 -11.96
CA GLY A 15 -10.46 6.76 -12.97
C GLY A 15 -9.16 7.34 -12.38
N LEU A 16 -8.98 7.28 -11.07
CA LEU A 16 -7.84 7.91 -10.41
C LEU A 16 -6.54 7.14 -10.56
N MET A 17 -6.62 5.85 -10.92
CA MET A 17 -5.46 4.98 -11.00
C MET A 17 -4.98 4.71 -12.41
N ASP A 18 -5.55 5.35 -13.42
CA ASP A 18 -5.15 5.13 -14.80
C ASP A 18 -3.67 5.48 -15.02
N GLY A 19 -2.91 4.53 -15.54
CA GLY A 19 -1.48 4.67 -15.76
C GLY A 19 -0.62 4.68 -14.50
N ARG A 20 -1.21 4.49 -13.32
CA ARG A 20 -0.48 4.49 -12.06
C ARG A 20 -0.17 3.08 -11.59
N LYS A 21 0.85 2.97 -10.75
CA LYS A 21 1.18 1.71 -10.07
C LYS A 21 0.31 1.56 -8.83
N MET A 22 -0.19 0.35 -8.61
CA MET A 22 -1.04 0.05 -7.46
C MET A 22 -1.00 -1.42 -7.09
N THR A 23 -1.53 -1.74 -5.92
CA THR A 23 -1.87 -3.11 -5.54
C THR A 23 -3.30 -3.15 -5.03
N CYS A 24 -3.87 -4.33 -4.95
CA CYS A 24 -5.22 -4.53 -4.43
C CYS A 24 -5.36 -5.96 -3.91
N TYR A 25 -6.51 -6.27 -3.32
CA TYR A 25 -6.79 -7.62 -2.87
C TYR A 25 -6.77 -8.58 -4.08
N PRO A 26 -6.12 -9.75 -3.95
CA PRO A 26 -6.06 -10.71 -5.05
C PRO A 26 -7.45 -11.08 -5.57
N GLY A 27 -7.58 -11.10 -6.88
CA GLY A 27 -8.85 -11.37 -7.56
C GLY A 27 -9.56 -10.12 -8.09
N PHE A 28 -9.12 -8.92 -7.68
CA PHE A 28 -9.73 -7.66 -8.13
C PHE A 28 -8.93 -6.97 -9.24
N GLU A 29 -7.84 -7.57 -9.70
CA GLU A 29 -6.95 -6.96 -10.70
C GLU A 29 -7.68 -6.58 -11.98
N GLY A 30 -8.65 -7.38 -12.39
CA GLY A 30 -9.44 -7.14 -13.61
C GLY A 30 -10.29 -5.87 -13.55
N MET A 31 -10.49 -5.28 -12.37
CA MET A 31 -11.26 -4.05 -12.19
C MET A 31 -10.39 -2.79 -12.22
N CYS A 32 -9.10 -2.93 -12.41
CA CYS A 32 -8.16 -1.82 -12.27
C CYS A 32 -7.90 -1.06 -13.57
N GLY A 33 -8.52 -1.45 -14.67
CA GLY A 33 -8.41 -0.74 -15.94
C GLY A 33 -6.97 -0.69 -16.44
N SER A 34 -6.48 0.51 -16.75
CA SER A 34 -5.15 0.73 -17.27
C SER A 34 -4.08 0.90 -16.18
N ALA A 35 -4.41 0.67 -14.92
CA ALA A 35 -3.43 0.72 -13.83
C ALA A 35 -2.43 -0.43 -13.95
N ASP A 36 -1.20 -0.18 -13.52
CA ASP A 36 -0.17 -1.20 -13.42
C ASP A 36 -0.28 -1.86 -12.04
N VAL A 37 -0.91 -3.02 -11.97
CA VAL A 37 -1.15 -3.71 -10.72
C VAL A 37 0.06 -4.57 -10.38
N ASP A 38 0.70 -4.22 -9.25
CA ASP A 38 1.81 -4.95 -8.68
C ASP A 38 1.26 -5.89 -7.59
N GLY A 39 1.79 -7.09 -7.47
CA GLY A 39 1.41 -8.04 -6.43
C GLY A 39 2.02 -7.77 -5.06
N GLY A 40 2.66 -6.62 -4.86
CA GLY A 40 3.29 -6.27 -3.58
C GLY A 40 2.29 -6.03 -2.45
N ARG A 41 2.82 -6.03 -1.22
CA ARG A 41 2.00 -5.76 -0.02
C ARG A 41 1.50 -4.33 0.00
N SER A 42 2.36 -3.39 -0.36
CA SER A 42 1.98 -1.98 -0.52
C SER A 42 2.73 -1.40 -1.71
N VAL A 43 2.11 -0.43 -2.37
CA VAL A 43 2.69 0.25 -3.53
C VAL A 43 2.48 1.74 -3.34
N VAL A 44 3.56 2.49 -3.57
CA VAL A 44 3.53 3.96 -3.52
C VAL A 44 3.74 4.48 -4.94
N ASP A 45 2.84 5.34 -5.38
CA ASP A 45 2.98 6.05 -6.64
C ASP A 45 2.57 7.52 -6.41
N GLY A 46 3.54 8.40 -6.35
CA GLY A 46 3.31 9.78 -5.97
C GLY A 46 2.74 9.87 -4.56
N ASN A 47 1.56 10.44 -4.43
CA ASN A 47 0.85 10.51 -3.15
C ASN A 47 -0.24 9.43 -3.00
N PHE A 48 -0.25 8.43 -3.88
CA PHE A 48 -1.13 7.27 -3.75
C PHE A 48 -0.38 6.16 -3.02
N VAL A 49 -0.97 5.67 -1.95
CA VAL A 49 -0.48 4.49 -1.22
C VAL A 49 -1.60 3.46 -1.22
N THR A 50 -1.34 2.30 -1.80
CA THR A 50 -2.29 1.20 -1.85
C THR A 50 -1.70 -0.03 -1.18
N ALA A 51 -2.55 -0.85 -0.56
CA ALA A 51 -2.14 -2.08 0.10
C ALA A 51 -3.10 -3.21 -0.24
N ASN A 52 -2.62 -4.44 -0.21
CA ASN A 52 -3.34 -5.57 -0.77
C ASN A 52 -4.32 -6.26 0.20
N GLY A 53 -4.17 -6.06 1.48
CA GLY A 53 -5.08 -6.71 2.43
C GLY A 53 -4.75 -6.39 3.88
N PRO A 54 -5.53 -6.94 4.82
CA PRO A 54 -5.39 -6.61 6.25
C PRO A 54 -3.98 -6.86 6.82
N SER A 55 -3.30 -7.89 6.35
CA SER A 55 -1.94 -8.19 6.83
C SER A 55 -0.92 -7.15 6.40
N SER A 56 -1.26 -6.27 5.47
CA SER A 56 -0.38 -5.24 4.94
C SER A 56 -0.65 -3.85 5.52
N VAL A 57 -1.50 -3.74 6.54
CA VAL A 57 -1.79 -2.46 7.22
C VAL A 57 -0.52 -1.81 7.72
N THR A 58 0.35 -2.57 8.37
CA THR A 58 1.61 -2.04 8.91
C THR A 58 2.50 -1.48 7.80
N ASN A 59 2.59 -2.18 6.66
CA ASN A 59 3.33 -1.71 5.50
C ASN A 59 2.76 -0.38 4.98
N MET A 60 1.45 -0.30 4.86
CA MET A 60 0.77 0.91 4.40
C MET A 60 1.02 2.09 5.34
N CYS A 61 0.89 1.85 6.65
CA CYS A 61 1.13 2.88 7.66
C CYS A 61 2.59 3.36 7.63
N TYR A 62 3.54 2.43 7.45
CA TYR A 62 4.94 2.80 7.30
C TYR A 62 5.14 3.73 6.11
N GLU A 63 4.57 3.40 4.96
CA GLU A 63 4.72 4.22 3.75
C GLU A 63 4.10 5.61 3.91
N ILE A 64 2.94 5.69 4.54
CA ILE A 64 2.29 6.99 4.82
C ILE A 64 3.16 7.82 5.76
N LEU A 65 3.65 7.23 6.85
CA LEU A 65 4.51 7.92 7.81
C LEU A 65 5.82 8.39 7.15
N LYS A 66 6.38 7.56 6.28
CA LYS A 66 7.61 7.89 5.56
C LYS A 66 7.40 9.11 4.67
N ILE A 67 6.28 9.18 3.96
CA ILE A 67 5.95 10.34 3.12
C ILE A 67 5.76 11.60 3.96
N GLU A 68 5.06 11.49 5.09
CA GLU A 68 4.67 12.64 5.90
C GLU A 68 5.75 13.10 6.88
N LYS A 69 6.54 12.17 7.44
CA LYS A 69 7.46 12.44 8.55
C LYS A 69 8.88 11.94 8.33
N GLY A 70 9.15 11.24 7.24
CA GLY A 70 10.46 10.68 6.93
C GLY A 70 10.65 9.25 7.46
N GLY A 71 11.61 8.55 6.85
CA GLY A 71 11.86 7.14 7.11
C GLY A 71 12.31 6.82 8.53
N ASP A 72 13.15 7.66 9.13
CA ASP A 72 13.64 7.43 10.49
C ASP A 72 12.50 7.49 11.50
N THR A 73 11.61 8.46 11.38
CA THR A 73 10.44 8.57 12.25
C THR A 73 9.51 7.37 12.06
N ALA A 74 9.30 6.95 10.82
CA ALA A 74 8.47 5.79 10.52
C ALA A 74 9.03 4.52 11.17
N LEU A 75 10.33 4.27 11.05
CA LEU A 75 10.96 3.11 11.68
C LEU A 75 10.90 3.16 13.21
N ASN A 76 11.05 4.35 13.78
CA ASN A 76 10.94 4.52 15.24
C ASN A 76 9.53 4.18 15.73
N VAL A 77 8.49 4.60 15.00
CA VAL A 77 7.11 4.26 15.34
C VAL A 77 6.89 2.76 15.28
N LEU A 78 7.36 2.10 14.21
CA LEU A 78 7.25 0.65 14.08
C LEU A 78 7.97 -0.07 15.23
N GLY A 79 9.14 0.40 15.62
CA GLY A 79 9.87 -0.16 16.76
C GLY A 79 9.08 -0.07 18.05
N GLY A 80 8.42 1.08 18.29
CA GLY A 80 7.56 1.26 19.46
C GLY A 80 6.32 0.38 19.44
N MET A 81 5.87 -0.01 18.26
CA MET A 81 4.77 -0.96 18.07
C MET A 81 5.22 -2.43 18.18
N LEU A 82 6.50 -2.66 18.39
CA LEU A 82 7.10 -4.00 18.43
C LEU A 82 6.95 -4.76 17.11
N VAL A 83 6.98 -4.04 16.00
CA VAL A 83 6.96 -4.65 14.67
C VAL A 83 8.36 -5.15 14.35
N ASP A 84 8.45 -6.43 13.96
CA ASP A 84 9.72 -7.04 13.56
C ASP A 84 9.90 -6.85 12.05
N THR A 85 10.72 -5.87 11.67
CA THR A 85 10.96 -5.55 10.26
C THR A 85 11.93 -6.51 9.59
N ASP A 86 12.54 -7.42 10.35
CA ASP A 86 13.45 -8.45 9.82
C ASP A 86 12.71 -9.74 9.45
N LYS A 87 11.43 -9.85 9.76
CA LYS A 87 10.61 -11.03 9.44
C LYS A 87 9.97 -10.91 8.07
N GLY A 88 9.66 -12.06 7.46
CA GLY A 88 9.08 -12.12 6.13
C GLY A 88 7.68 -11.51 6.00
N ASP A 89 6.96 -11.35 7.11
CA ASP A 89 5.63 -10.74 7.12
C ASP A 89 5.65 -9.22 6.91
N PHE A 90 6.82 -8.60 7.07
CA PHE A 90 6.99 -7.18 6.84
C PHE A 90 8.05 -6.95 5.78
N SER A 91 7.66 -6.34 4.67
CA SER A 91 8.55 -6.02 3.56
C SER A 91 8.48 -4.52 3.28
N LEU A 92 9.61 -3.84 3.40
CA LEU A 92 9.73 -2.44 3.02
C LEU A 92 10.04 -2.30 1.50
#